data_4f83d00bb1d9830bc598403046aa79b1
#
_entry.id   4f83d00bb1d9830bc598403046aa79b1
#
_cell.length_a   1.000
_cell.length_b   1.000
_cell.length_c   1.000
_cell.angle_alpha   90.00
_cell.angle_beta   90.00
_cell.angle_gamma   90.00
#
_symmetry.space_group_name_H-M   'P 1'
#
loop_
_entity.id
_entity.type
_entity.pdbx_description
1 polymer ?
#
loop_
_entity_poly.entity_id
_entity_poly.type
_entity_poly.pdbx_seq_one_letter_code
_entity_poly.pdbx_strand_id
1 'polypeptide(L)'
;VWVNDNGPADLIRKKIQIQQKFVQSGGKLSLNAVEEHFKKYPDFLKDGGKYQIPKDHFEKLQRYLAMTPEEVARISPDNTEGLSSKQGQWVQDFFKNKGISPSDIEASQNTYADVQAGKYEQRLDEVRDEIKKEDHEQRETAYENSKPTLAEGAKATLVAAAIEGGTVLVTELVKKRKAKQFSEFSED
;
A
#
# COMPACT_ATOMS: atom_id res chain seq x y z
N VAL A 1 -0.43 6.83 5.08
CA VAL A 1 -0.60 7.10 6.53
C VAL A 1 -1.75 6.26 7.03
N TRP A 2 -1.55 5.53 8.12
CA TRP A 2 -2.62 4.80 8.80
C TRP A 2 -3.56 5.78 9.49
N VAL A 3 -4.87 5.52 9.38
CA VAL A 3 -5.93 6.28 10.04
C VAL A 3 -6.45 5.44 11.20
N ASN A 4 -6.39 5.99 12.41
CA ASN A 4 -6.87 5.30 13.60
C ASN A 4 -8.00 6.13 14.22
N ASP A 5 -8.99 6.43 13.41
CA ASP A 5 -10.28 6.94 13.84
C ASP A 5 -11.35 5.90 13.51
N ASN A 6 -12.54 6.02 14.05
CA ASN A 6 -13.65 5.13 13.71
C ASN A 6 -14.31 5.51 12.36
N GLY A 7 -13.55 6.15 11.47
CA GLY A 7 -13.98 6.61 10.16
C GLY A 7 -14.09 5.51 9.10
N PRO A 8 -14.41 5.89 7.86
CA PRO A 8 -14.61 4.94 6.77
C PRO A 8 -13.32 4.43 6.12
N ALA A 9 -12.14 4.90 6.52
CA ALA A 9 -10.87 4.53 5.93
C ALA A 9 -9.89 3.96 6.95
N ASP A 10 -9.13 2.93 6.57
CA ASP A 10 -8.03 2.39 7.38
C ASP A 10 -6.70 3.10 7.10
N LEU A 11 -6.52 3.60 5.88
CA LEU A 11 -5.30 4.31 5.50
C LEU A 11 -5.55 5.37 4.42
N ILE A 12 -4.64 6.35 4.34
CA ILE A 12 -4.61 7.35 3.28
C ILE A 12 -3.30 7.21 2.49
N ARG A 13 -3.43 7.00 1.17
CA ARG A 13 -2.32 6.91 0.22
C ARG A 13 -2.49 7.96 -0.88
N LYS A 14 -1.54 8.90 -0.99
CA LYS A 14 -1.59 9.99 -1.99
C LYS A 14 -2.92 10.75 -2.01
N LYS A 15 -3.49 11.03 -0.83
CA LYS A 15 -4.80 11.66 -0.60
C LYS A 15 -6.03 10.79 -0.92
N ILE A 16 -5.85 9.54 -1.32
CA ILE A 16 -6.94 8.59 -1.54
C ILE A 16 -7.19 7.84 -0.22
N GLN A 17 -8.43 7.82 0.21
CA GLN A 17 -8.89 7.02 1.34
C GLN A 17 -9.00 5.55 0.92
N ILE A 18 -8.42 4.65 1.69
CA ILE A 18 -8.43 3.21 1.40
C ILE A 18 -8.98 2.47 2.60
N GLN A 19 -9.98 1.64 2.35
CA GLN A 19 -10.57 0.71 3.30
C GLN A 19 -10.12 -0.70 2.94
N GLN A 20 -9.41 -1.36 3.86
CA GLN A 20 -8.94 -2.73 3.67
C GLN A 20 -10.00 -3.73 4.12
N LYS A 21 -10.24 -4.76 3.32
CA LYS A 21 -11.17 -5.86 3.63
C LYS A 21 -10.50 -7.22 3.37
N PHE A 22 -10.06 -7.85 4.45
CA PHE A 22 -9.37 -9.13 4.44
C PHE A 22 -10.25 -10.18 5.13
N VAL A 23 -11.25 -10.67 4.42
CA VAL A 23 -12.23 -11.63 4.96
C VAL A 23 -12.37 -12.82 4.02
N GLN A 24 -12.20 -14.02 4.55
CA GLN A 24 -12.51 -15.27 3.85
C GLN A 24 -13.85 -15.82 4.36
N SER A 25 -14.93 -15.44 3.73
CA SER A 25 -16.26 -15.89 4.09
C SER A 25 -16.95 -16.52 2.89
N GLY A 26 -17.21 -17.83 2.97
CA GLY A 26 -18.05 -18.55 2.00
C GLY A 26 -17.64 -18.42 0.54
N GLY A 27 -16.35 -18.24 0.24
CA GLY A 27 -15.85 -18.09 -1.11
C GLY A 27 -16.20 -16.77 -1.80
N LYS A 28 -16.50 -15.72 -1.05
CA LYS A 28 -16.94 -14.41 -1.58
C LYS A 28 -15.81 -13.41 -1.80
N LEU A 29 -14.56 -13.82 -1.75
CA LEU A 29 -13.37 -13.00 -2.11
C LEU A 29 -13.36 -11.63 -1.41
N SER A 30 -13.69 -11.55 -0.12
CA SER A 30 -13.82 -10.32 0.68
C SER A 30 -14.94 -9.35 0.23
N LEU A 31 -15.63 -9.58 -0.87
CA LEU A 31 -16.62 -8.65 -1.42
C LEU A 31 -17.86 -8.47 -0.54
N ASN A 32 -18.24 -9.45 0.28
CA ASN A 32 -19.32 -9.27 1.26
C ASN A 32 -18.97 -8.21 2.31
N ALA A 33 -17.71 -8.18 2.78
CA ALA A 33 -17.27 -7.15 3.72
C ALA A 33 -17.14 -5.77 3.06
N VAL A 34 -16.83 -5.73 1.77
CA VAL A 34 -16.90 -4.50 0.96
C VAL A 34 -18.35 -4.00 0.88
N GLU A 35 -19.31 -4.88 0.57
CA GLU A 35 -20.74 -4.52 0.53
C GLU A 35 -21.27 -4.00 1.86
N GLU A 36 -20.93 -4.67 2.96
CA GLU A 36 -21.32 -4.23 4.30
C GLU A 36 -20.79 -2.84 4.64
N HIS A 37 -19.53 -2.57 4.30
CA HIS A 37 -18.92 -1.27 4.50
C HIS A 37 -19.56 -0.21 3.60
N PHE A 38 -19.80 -0.51 2.33
CA PHE A 38 -20.44 0.40 1.39
C PHE A 38 -21.86 0.78 1.84
N LYS A 39 -22.62 -0.16 2.40
CA LYS A 39 -23.94 0.14 2.98
C LYS A 39 -23.84 1.07 4.19
N LYS A 40 -22.82 0.92 5.02
CA LYS A 40 -22.59 1.76 6.19
C LYS A 40 -22.09 3.17 5.81
N TYR A 41 -21.29 3.27 4.75
CA TYR A 41 -20.66 4.51 4.29
C TYR A 41 -20.89 4.71 2.77
N PRO A 42 -22.12 5.07 2.34
CA PRO A 42 -22.50 5.11 0.93
C PRO A 42 -21.77 6.20 0.13
N ASP A 43 -21.26 7.23 0.79
CA ASP A 43 -20.52 8.32 0.13
C ASP A 43 -19.02 8.03 0.02
N PHE A 44 -18.49 6.98 0.66
CA PHE A 44 -17.07 6.64 0.65
C PHE A 44 -16.46 6.56 -0.76
N LEU A 45 -17.13 5.90 -1.70
CA LEU A 45 -16.67 5.80 -3.10
C LEU A 45 -16.84 7.12 -3.86
N LYS A 46 -17.91 7.87 -3.59
CA LYS A 46 -18.16 9.19 -4.20
C LYS A 46 -17.08 10.21 -3.80
N ASP A 47 -16.58 10.09 -2.57
CA ASP A 47 -15.49 10.91 -2.03
C ASP A 47 -14.11 10.44 -2.53
N GLY A 48 -14.07 9.51 -3.49
CA GLY A 48 -12.84 9.00 -4.10
C GLY A 48 -12.16 7.90 -3.30
N GLY A 49 -12.85 7.30 -2.33
CA GLY A 49 -12.36 6.15 -1.57
C GLY A 49 -12.17 4.90 -2.44
N LYS A 50 -11.31 3.99 -2.02
CA LYS A 50 -11.03 2.71 -2.66
C LYS A 50 -11.09 1.57 -1.64
N TYR A 51 -11.50 0.41 -2.09
CA TYR A 51 -11.40 -0.82 -1.33
C TYR A 51 -10.14 -1.59 -1.72
N GLN A 52 -9.46 -2.13 -0.73
CA GLN A 52 -8.32 -3.00 -0.95
C GLN A 52 -8.61 -4.37 -0.37
N ILE A 53 -8.46 -5.41 -1.21
CA ILE A 53 -8.67 -6.81 -0.84
C ILE A 53 -7.37 -7.61 -1.00
N PRO A 54 -7.24 -8.82 -0.41
CA PRO A 54 -6.08 -9.67 -0.60
C PRO A 54 -5.73 -9.86 -2.07
N LYS A 55 -4.44 -9.90 -2.39
CA LYS A 55 -3.92 -10.04 -3.75
C LYS A 55 -4.50 -11.27 -4.47
N ASP A 56 -4.50 -12.42 -3.81
CA ASP A 56 -5.05 -13.67 -4.34
C ASP A 56 -6.57 -13.62 -4.58
N HIS A 57 -7.32 -12.89 -3.75
CA HIS A 57 -8.74 -12.62 -3.99
C HIS A 57 -8.96 -11.73 -5.19
N PHE A 58 -8.14 -10.67 -5.34
CA PHE A 58 -8.23 -9.75 -6.46
C PHE A 58 -7.89 -10.42 -7.79
N GLU A 59 -6.86 -11.25 -7.84
CA GLU A 59 -6.49 -12.01 -9.03
C GLU A 59 -7.63 -12.96 -9.47
N LYS A 60 -8.26 -13.68 -8.54
CA LYS A 60 -9.43 -14.50 -8.86
C LYS A 60 -10.62 -13.67 -9.35
N LEU A 61 -10.86 -12.53 -8.71
CA LEU A 61 -11.90 -11.59 -9.11
C LEU A 61 -11.69 -11.13 -10.56
N GLN A 62 -10.50 -10.71 -10.93
CA GLN A 62 -10.18 -10.30 -12.29
C GLN A 62 -10.40 -11.41 -13.31
N ARG A 63 -10.02 -12.65 -13.00
CA ARG A 63 -10.27 -13.81 -13.87
C ARG A 63 -11.76 -14.00 -14.11
N TYR A 64 -12.61 -13.96 -13.07
CA TYR A 64 -14.06 -14.08 -13.24
C TYR A 64 -14.69 -12.95 -14.05
N LEU A 65 -14.17 -11.73 -13.91
CA LEU A 65 -14.67 -10.58 -14.68
C LEU A 65 -14.22 -10.60 -16.14
N ALA A 66 -13.11 -11.27 -16.45
CA ALA A 66 -12.65 -11.47 -17.83
C ALA A 66 -13.42 -12.57 -18.57
N MET A 67 -14.16 -13.43 -17.87
CA MET A 67 -14.95 -14.53 -18.44
C MET A 67 -16.37 -14.07 -18.77
N THR A 68 -16.93 -14.64 -19.84
CA THR A 68 -18.37 -14.53 -20.10
C THR A 68 -19.19 -15.35 -19.10
N PRO A 69 -20.47 -15.06 -18.88
CA PRO A 69 -21.32 -15.88 -18.03
C PRO A 69 -21.36 -17.36 -18.41
N GLU A 70 -21.28 -17.65 -19.72
CA GLU A 70 -21.26 -19.01 -20.26
C GLU A 70 -19.95 -19.73 -19.94
N GLU A 71 -18.81 -19.04 -19.99
CA GLU A 71 -17.50 -19.58 -19.57
C GLU A 71 -17.48 -19.86 -18.09
N VAL A 72 -17.98 -18.94 -17.27
CA VAL A 72 -18.10 -19.13 -15.81
C VAL A 72 -18.99 -20.35 -15.50
N ALA A 73 -20.10 -20.54 -16.21
CA ALA A 73 -20.99 -21.68 -15.99
C ALA A 73 -20.33 -23.04 -16.31
N ARG A 74 -19.32 -23.04 -17.19
CA ARG A 74 -18.60 -24.25 -17.63
C ARG A 74 -17.35 -24.55 -16.81
N ILE A 75 -17.02 -23.79 -15.81
CA ILE A 75 -15.85 -24.05 -14.95
C ILE A 75 -15.99 -25.43 -14.32
N SER A 76 -15.01 -26.30 -14.59
CA SER A 76 -14.97 -27.65 -14.01
C SER A 76 -14.70 -27.57 -12.49
N PRO A 77 -15.38 -28.42 -11.69
CA PRO A 77 -15.05 -28.57 -10.27
C PRO A 77 -13.60 -28.98 -10.01
N ASP A 78 -13.00 -29.70 -10.97
CA ASP A 78 -11.63 -30.25 -10.86
C ASP A 78 -10.57 -29.33 -11.46
N ASN A 79 -10.90 -28.04 -11.72
CA ASN A 79 -9.89 -27.12 -12.25
C ASN A 79 -8.76 -26.87 -11.24
N THR A 80 -7.53 -26.78 -11.74
CA THR A 80 -6.32 -26.58 -10.91
C THR A 80 -6.15 -25.16 -10.40
N GLU A 81 -6.93 -24.21 -10.90
CA GLU A 81 -6.84 -22.79 -10.57
C GLU A 81 -7.68 -22.39 -9.34
N GLY A 82 -8.41 -23.34 -8.75
CA GLY A 82 -9.27 -23.12 -7.60
C GLY A 82 -10.43 -22.15 -7.87
N LEU A 83 -10.89 -22.11 -9.14
CA LEU A 83 -12.07 -21.36 -9.56
C LEU A 83 -13.32 -22.24 -9.40
N SER A 84 -14.48 -21.63 -9.24
CA SER A 84 -15.76 -22.34 -9.24
C SER A 84 -16.84 -21.55 -9.97
N SER A 85 -17.71 -22.25 -10.69
CA SER A 85 -18.84 -21.67 -11.40
C SER A 85 -19.73 -20.84 -10.44
N LYS A 86 -20.06 -21.39 -9.28
CA LYS A 86 -20.87 -20.70 -8.26
C LYS A 86 -20.24 -19.40 -7.78
N GLN A 87 -18.94 -19.41 -7.52
CA GLN A 87 -18.21 -18.20 -7.08
C GLN A 87 -18.17 -17.16 -8.19
N GLY A 88 -17.88 -17.57 -9.43
CA GLY A 88 -17.83 -16.67 -10.58
C GLY A 88 -19.15 -16.00 -10.90
N GLN A 89 -20.24 -16.76 -10.90
CA GLN A 89 -21.60 -16.21 -11.06
C GLN A 89 -21.89 -15.18 -9.98
N TRP A 90 -21.61 -15.52 -8.72
CA TRP A 90 -21.81 -14.59 -7.61
C TRP A 90 -20.99 -13.30 -7.75
N VAL A 91 -19.71 -13.38 -8.20
CA VAL A 91 -18.85 -12.21 -8.44
C VAL A 91 -19.43 -11.33 -9.56
N GLN A 92 -19.84 -11.92 -10.68
CA GLN A 92 -20.44 -11.16 -11.80
C GLN A 92 -21.74 -10.48 -11.38
N ASP A 93 -22.60 -11.16 -10.63
CA ASP A 93 -23.86 -10.61 -10.11
C ASP A 93 -23.62 -9.50 -9.07
N PHE A 94 -22.56 -9.62 -8.27
CA PHE A 94 -22.18 -8.60 -7.31
C PHE A 94 -21.95 -7.25 -8.00
N PHE A 95 -21.11 -7.19 -9.03
CA PHE A 95 -20.81 -5.95 -9.72
C PHE A 95 -22.00 -5.40 -10.56
N LYS A 96 -22.90 -6.26 -11.00
CA LYS A 96 -24.12 -5.82 -11.69
C LYS A 96 -25.12 -5.14 -10.75
N ASN A 97 -25.19 -5.57 -9.51
CA ASN A 97 -26.35 -5.27 -8.65
C ASN A 97 -26.03 -4.40 -7.43
N LYS A 98 -24.74 -4.13 -7.10
CA LYS A 98 -24.38 -3.51 -5.81
C LYS A 98 -23.92 -2.06 -5.91
N GLY A 99 -23.84 -1.47 -7.10
CA GLY A 99 -23.41 -0.08 -7.28
C GLY A 99 -21.92 0.15 -6.98
N ILE A 100 -21.13 -0.92 -6.93
CA ILE A 100 -19.67 -0.91 -6.77
C ILE A 100 -19.06 -1.32 -8.08
N SER A 101 -18.09 -0.56 -8.59
CA SER A 101 -17.38 -0.87 -9.82
C SER A 101 -16.14 -1.73 -9.53
N PRO A 102 -15.71 -2.61 -10.45
CA PRO A 102 -14.41 -3.26 -10.35
C PRO A 102 -13.23 -2.29 -10.15
N SER A 103 -13.33 -1.09 -10.74
CA SER A 103 -12.34 -0.02 -10.59
C SER A 103 -12.27 0.57 -9.18
N ASP A 104 -13.26 0.34 -8.31
CA ASP A 104 -13.27 0.78 -6.92
C ASP A 104 -12.51 -0.16 -5.99
N ILE A 105 -12.07 -1.30 -6.53
CA ILE A 105 -11.36 -2.33 -5.80
C ILE A 105 -9.94 -2.47 -6.35
N GLU A 106 -8.97 -2.59 -5.47
CA GLU A 106 -7.56 -2.80 -5.79
C GLU A 106 -6.97 -3.98 -5.02
N ALA A 107 -5.86 -4.51 -5.54
CA ALA A 107 -5.09 -5.54 -4.85
C ALA A 107 -4.29 -4.94 -3.70
N SER A 108 -4.24 -5.64 -2.59
CA SER A 108 -3.22 -5.45 -1.57
C SER A 108 -1.87 -6.02 -2.05
N GLN A 109 -0.79 -5.66 -1.38
CA GLN A 109 0.51 -6.33 -1.58
C GLN A 109 0.53 -7.75 -1.01
N ASN A 110 -0.31 -8.02 -0.02
CA ASN A 110 -0.37 -9.28 0.72
C ASN A 110 -1.52 -10.17 0.21
N THR A 111 -1.29 -11.48 0.23
CA THR A 111 -2.34 -12.49 0.05
C THR A 111 -3.17 -12.62 1.34
N TYR A 112 -4.30 -13.32 1.27
CA TYR A 112 -5.08 -13.62 2.45
C TYR A 112 -4.28 -14.44 3.48
N ALA A 113 -3.46 -15.38 3.00
CA ALA A 113 -2.62 -16.20 3.85
C ALA A 113 -1.55 -15.40 4.61
N ASP A 114 -1.01 -14.34 3.99
CA ASP A 114 0.03 -13.49 4.59
C ASP A 114 -0.47 -12.69 5.80
N VAL A 115 -1.77 -12.39 5.86
CA VAL A 115 -2.37 -11.59 6.93
C VAL A 115 -3.02 -12.43 8.04
N GLN A 116 -2.96 -13.76 7.93
CA GLN A 116 -3.47 -14.64 8.99
C GLN A 116 -2.54 -14.64 10.22
N ALA A 117 -3.16 -14.83 11.39
CA ALA A 117 -2.44 -14.91 12.65
C ALA A 117 -1.29 -15.95 12.59
N GLY A 118 -0.09 -15.55 12.99
CA GLY A 118 1.13 -16.38 12.98
C GLY A 118 2.03 -16.22 11.76
N LYS A 119 1.57 -15.62 10.65
CA LYS A 119 2.42 -15.30 9.49
C LYS A 119 2.72 -13.81 9.37
N TYR A 120 1.97 -12.98 10.07
CA TYR A 120 2.09 -11.53 9.97
C TYR A 120 3.46 -11.02 10.43
N GLU A 121 4.03 -11.57 11.51
CA GLU A 121 5.34 -11.16 12.00
C GLU A 121 6.46 -11.49 11.00
N GLN A 122 6.45 -12.70 10.43
CA GLN A 122 7.42 -13.09 9.39
C GLN A 122 7.33 -12.17 8.18
N ARG A 123 6.10 -11.84 7.74
CA ARG A 123 5.90 -10.94 6.59
C ARG A 123 6.34 -9.51 6.89
N LEU A 124 6.15 -9.02 8.11
CA LEU A 124 6.66 -7.71 8.52
C LEU A 124 8.19 -7.64 8.48
N ASP A 125 8.88 -8.69 8.90
CA ASP A 125 10.34 -8.75 8.86
C ASP A 125 10.85 -8.80 7.41
N GLU A 126 10.25 -9.61 6.54
CA GLU A 126 10.55 -9.65 5.10
C GLU A 126 10.37 -8.28 4.44
N VAL A 127 9.23 -7.62 4.65
CA VAL A 127 8.93 -6.29 4.09
C VAL A 127 9.91 -5.24 4.64
N ARG A 128 10.27 -5.33 5.92
CA ARG A 128 11.29 -4.46 6.52
C ARG A 128 12.66 -4.63 5.85
N ASP A 129 13.04 -5.85 5.57
CA ASP A 129 14.33 -6.15 4.93
C ASP A 129 14.33 -5.75 3.44
N GLU A 130 13.20 -5.93 2.73
CA GLU A 130 13.02 -5.40 1.37
C GLU A 130 13.14 -3.87 1.34
N ILE A 131 12.47 -3.15 2.25
CA ILE A 131 12.56 -1.68 2.35
C ILE A 131 13.99 -1.23 2.65
N LYS A 132 14.69 -1.91 3.55
CA LYS A 132 16.09 -1.59 3.85
C LYS A 132 16.99 -1.79 2.62
N LYS A 133 16.76 -2.88 1.87
CA LYS A 133 17.50 -3.16 0.66
C LYS A 133 17.26 -2.11 -0.41
N GLU A 134 15.99 -1.76 -0.66
CA GLU A 134 15.62 -0.70 -1.61
C GLU A 134 16.22 0.66 -1.21
N ASP A 135 16.17 1.02 0.07
CA ASP A 135 16.76 2.25 0.60
C ASP A 135 18.29 2.25 0.39
N HIS A 136 18.96 1.11 0.62
CA HIS A 136 20.39 0.97 0.38
C HIS A 136 20.73 1.11 -1.10
N GLU A 137 20.00 0.43 -1.99
CA GLU A 137 20.20 0.51 -3.45
C GLU A 137 19.95 1.94 -3.99
N GLN A 138 18.92 2.62 -3.48
CA GLN A 138 18.64 4.02 -3.83
C GLN A 138 19.77 4.95 -3.37
N ARG A 139 20.30 4.75 -2.16
CA ARG A 139 21.44 5.52 -1.63
C ARG A 139 22.72 5.26 -2.43
N GLU A 140 23.00 4.01 -2.75
CA GLU A 140 24.14 3.64 -3.62
C GLU A 140 24.03 4.29 -5.01
N THR A 141 22.84 4.20 -5.62
CA THR A 141 22.59 4.82 -6.93
C THR A 141 22.73 6.33 -6.86
N ALA A 142 22.20 6.98 -5.82
CA ALA A 142 22.34 8.42 -5.61
C ALA A 142 23.81 8.81 -5.39
N TYR A 143 24.55 8.00 -4.63
CA TYR A 143 25.99 8.20 -4.41
C TYR A 143 26.79 8.06 -5.70
N GLU A 144 26.56 6.99 -6.49
CA GLU A 144 27.24 6.80 -7.78
C GLU A 144 26.94 7.94 -8.77
N ASN A 145 25.69 8.39 -8.82
CA ASN A 145 25.26 9.51 -9.67
C ASN A 145 25.80 10.88 -9.19
N SER A 146 26.17 10.98 -7.91
CA SER A 146 26.75 12.20 -7.33
C SER A 146 28.27 12.23 -7.38
N LYS A 147 28.94 11.14 -7.80
CA LYS A 147 30.40 11.12 -7.98
C LYS A 147 30.78 12.15 -9.03
N PRO A 148 31.66 13.10 -8.69
CA PRO A 148 32.08 14.12 -9.66
C PRO A 148 32.85 13.46 -10.81
N THR A 149 32.52 13.87 -12.04
CA THR A 149 33.44 13.68 -13.14
C THR A 149 34.75 14.43 -12.79
N LEU A 150 35.89 13.93 -13.20
CA LEU A 150 37.22 14.46 -12.88
C LEU A 150 37.38 15.99 -13.05
N ALA A 151 36.47 16.67 -13.73
CA ALA A 151 36.42 18.10 -13.92
C ALA A 151 35.72 18.92 -12.82
N GLU A 152 34.94 18.26 -11.93
CA GLU A 152 34.12 18.93 -10.89
C GLU A 152 34.58 18.65 -9.46
N GLY A 153 35.74 18.03 -9.28
CA GLY A 153 36.22 17.45 -8.03
C GLY A 153 36.34 18.37 -6.80
N ALA A 154 36.21 19.68 -6.95
CA ALA A 154 36.32 20.61 -5.82
C ALA A 154 34.99 20.97 -5.16
N LYS A 155 33.85 20.77 -5.83
CA LYS A 155 32.51 21.07 -5.27
C LYS A 155 31.82 19.86 -4.63
N ALA A 156 32.24 18.66 -4.96
CA ALA A 156 31.57 17.42 -4.55
C ALA A 156 31.87 16.96 -3.13
N THR A 157 33.00 17.39 -2.55
CA THR A 157 33.34 17.05 -1.15
C THR A 157 32.31 17.59 -0.15
N LEU A 158 31.60 18.66 -0.49
CA LEU A 158 30.53 19.24 0.34
C LEU A 158 29.21 18.48 0.24
N VAL A 159 28.92 17.84 -0.89
CA VAL A 159 27.64 17.10 -1.10
C VAL A 159 27.72 15.69 -0.54
N ALA A 160 28.85 14.98 -0.69
CA ALA A 160 29.05 13.66 -0.11
C ALA A 160 29.01 13.69 1.43
N ALA A 161 29.64 14.72 2.04
CA ALA A 161 29.54 14.95 3.49
C ALA A 161 28.10 15.26 3.95
N ALA A 162 27.24 15.78 3.05
CA ALA A 162 25.82 16.03 3.36
C ALA A 162 24.96 14.76 3.33
N ILE A 163 25.32 13.74 2.57
CA ILE A 163 24.55 12.49 2.48
C ILE A 163 24.89 11.55 3.66
N GLU A 164 26.18 11.41 4.00
CA GLU A 164 26.58 10.64 5.20
C GLU A 164 26.39 11.40 6.53
N GLY A 165 26.42 12.72 6.49
CA GLY A 165 26.30 13.61 7.66
C GLY A 165 24.95 14.29 7.84
N GLY A 166 23.95 13.96 7.00
CA GLY A 166 22.68 14.68 6.95
C GLY A 166 21.95 14.79 8.31
N THR A 167 22.07 13.79 9.15
CA THR A 167 21.59 13.84 10.54
C THR A 167 22.49 14.64 11.48
N VAL A 168 23.79 14.66 11.24
CA VAL A 168 24.77 15.37 12.09
C VAL A 168 24.76 16.88 11.76
N LEU A 169 24.73 17.26 10.48
CA LEU A 169 24.70 18.67 10.08
C LEU A 169 23.38 19.37 10.42
N VAL A 170 22.24 18.69 10.29
CA VAL A 170 20.95 19.25 10.72
C VAL A 170 20.91 19.39 12.24
N THR A 171 21.48 18.43 12.97
CA THR A 171 21.54 18.48 14.44
C THR A 171 22.47 19.61 14.90
N GLU A 172 23.62 19.80 14.26
CA GLU A 172 24.58 20.89 14.56
C GLU A 172 24.04 22.29 14.17
N LEU A 173 23.36 22.40 13.02
CA LEU A 173 22.69 23.64 12.62
C LEU A 173 21.53 24.02 13.54
N VAL A 174 20.76 23.03 14.01
CA VAL A 174 19.69 23.24 14.99
C VAL A 174 20.27 23.62 16.34
N LYS A 175 21.36 22.99 16.78
CA LYS A 175 22.08 23.37 18.03
C LYS A 175 22.64 24.78 17.94
N LYS A 176 23.31 25.15 16.81
CA LYS A 176 23.85 26.51 16.62
C LYS A 176 22.76 27.57 16.55
N ARG A 177 21.61 27.25 15.93
CA ARG A 177 20.46 28.18 15.86
C ARG A 177 19.82 28.36 17.24
N LYS A 178 19.68 27.30 18.03
CA LYS A 178 19.23 27.39 19.44
C LYS A 178 20.22 28.17 20.31
N ALA A 179 21.52 27.92 20.18
CA ALA A 179 22.53 28.65 20.93
C ALA A 179 22.55 30.15 20.58
N LYS A 180 22.33 30.53 19.32
CA LYS A 180 22.23 31.90 18.89
C LYS A 180 20.95 32.61 19.42
N GLN A 181 19.81 31.89 19.44
CA GLN A 181 18.60 32.39 20.08
C GLN A 181 18.74 32.59 21.60
N PHE A 182 19.48 31.72 22.30
CA PHE A 182 19.74 31.88 23.73
C PHE A 182 20.69 33.03 24.05
N SER A 183 21.66 33.34 23.16
CA SER A 183 22.56 34.49 23.36
C SER A 183 21.85 35.85 23.14
N GLU A 184 20.83 35.89 22.29
CA GLU A 184 20.02 37.10 22.06
C GLU A 184 19.03 37.39 23.19
N PHE A 185 18.73 36.41 24.06
CA PHE A 185 17.85 36.58 25.24
C PHE A 185 18.59 36.85 26.57
N SER A 186 19.93 36.88 26.57
CA SER A 186 20.73 37.08 27.80
C SER A 186 21.40 38.46 27.89
N GLU A 187 21.02 39.41 27.07
CA GLU A 187 21.50 40.81 27.09
C GLU A 187 20.42 41.85 27.47
N ASP A 188 19.42 41.45 28.28
CA ASP A 188 18.49 42.39 28.96
C ASP A 188 18.58 42.23 30.49
#